data_1678da6545f79b3ec66cb9c04fd48171
#
_entry.id   1678da6545f79b3ec66cb9c04fd48171
#
_cell.length_a   1.000
_cell.length_b   1.000
_cell.length_c   1.000
_cell.angle_alpha   90.00
_cell.angle_beta   90.00
_cell.angle_gamma   90.00
#
_symmetry.space_group_name_H-M   'P 1'
#
loop_
_entity.id
_entity.type
_entity.pdbx_description
1 polymer ?
#
loop_
_entity_poly.entity_id
_entity_poly.type
_entity_poly.pdbx_seq_one_letter_code
_entity_poly.pdbx_strand_id
1 'polypeptide(L)'
;MKNRSMEDGSVLYFDSGGMVQAHDLKRGVLLHVRRGIMSAAFVPVVKADCERAVRDAGRCVLMVDGLEVKMHTTEFREEMTAWFRENETAVVHMLVRSPMVQMALNVANLVMGSSRAMTYLTVSEWEAARRKEIATFARRPLVVPPDLTL
;
A
#
# COMPACT_ATOMS: atom_id res chain seq x y z
N MET A 1 -12.52 -12.64 -1.82
CA MET A 1 -11.49 -12.11 -0.91
C MET A 1 -11.80 -12.55 0.51
N LYS A 2 -10.87 -13.21 1.15
CA LYS A 2 -10.98 -13.61 2.56
C LYS A 2 -10.25 -12.59 3.44
N ASN A 3 -10.64 -12.49 4.70
CA ASN A 3 -9.93 -11.65 5.66
C ASN A 3 -9.86 -12.30 7.04
N ARG A 4 -8.91 -11.84 7.85
CA ARG A 4 -8.70 -12.28 9.22
C ARG A 4 -8.18 -11.10 10.05
N SER A 5 -8.82 -10.85 11.20
CA SER A 5 -8.29 -9.92 12.19
C SER A 5 -7.10 -10.55 12.91
N MET A 6 -6.04 -9.78 13.09
CA MET A 6 -4.80 -10.21 13.75
C MET A 6 -4.76 -9.70 15.20
N GLU A 7 -3.94 -10.33 16.04
CA GLU A 7 -3.82 -9.97 17.46
C GLU A 7 -3.33 -8.53 17.68
N ASP A 8 -2.52 -7.99 16.76
CA ASP A 8 -2.00 -6.63 16.82
C ASP A 8 -3.00 -5.56 16.35
N GLY A 9 -4.25 -5.95 16.05
CA GLY A 9 -5.29 -5.06 15.53
C GLY A 9 -5.27 -4.85 14.02
N SER A 10 -4.27 -5.37 13.31
CA SER A 10 -4.25 -5.34 11.84
C SER A 10 -5.24 -6.32 11.24
N VAL A 11 -5.55 -6.14 9.96
CA VAL A 11 -6.39 -7.05 9.20
C VAL A 11 -5.59 -7.61 8.03
N LEU A 12 -5.61 -8.93 7.91
CA LEU A 12 -5.01 -9.65 6.79
C LEU A 12 -6.08 -9.96 5.75
N TYR A 13 -5.92 -9.46 4.54
CA TYR A 13 -6.74 -9.77 3.37
C TYR A 13 -5.95 -10.68 2.44
N PHE A 14 -6.58 -11.72 1.91
CA PHE A 14 -5.87 -12.69 1.08
C PHE A 14 -6.79 -13.43 0.10
N ASP A 15 -6.19 -13.86 -0.99
CA ASP A 15 -6.75 -14.81 -1.97
C ASP A 15 -5.70 -15.85 -2.35
N SER A 16 -5.94 -16.61 -3.42
CA SER A 16 -5.00 -17.65 -3.88
C SER A 16 -3.70 -17.10 -4.45
N GLY A 17 -3.62 -15.82 -4.79
CA GLY A 17 -2.46 -15.21 -5.47
C GLY A 17 -1.68 -14.22 -4.63
N GLY A 18 -2.30 -13.60 -3.63
CA GLY A 18 -1.65 -12.55 -2.86
C GLY A 18 -2.26 -12.29 -1.49
N MET A 19 -1.62 -11.39 -0.76
CA MET A 19 -2.12 -10.92 0.53
C MET A 19 -1.70 -9.48 0.82
N VAL A 20 -2.53 -8.83 1.62
CA VAL A 20 -2.29 -7.48 2.17
C VAL A 20 -2.57 -7.53 3.66
N GLN A 21 -1.58 -7.17 4.48
CA GLN A 21 -1.80 -6.90 5.89
C GLN A 21 -1.90 -5.39 6.09
N ALA A 22 -3.05 -4.94 6.55
CA ALA A 22 -3.38 -3.53 6.71
C ALA A 22 -3.27 -3.11 8.18
N HIS A 23 -2.45 -2.09 8.45
CA HIS A 23 -2.24 -1.50 9.77
C HIS A 23 -2.65 -0.03 9.77
N ASP A 24 -3.30 0.41 10.84
CA ASP A 24 -3.43 1.83 11.16
C ASP A 24 -2.21 2.24 11.99
N LEU A 25 -1.40 3.17 11.51
CA LEU A 25 -0.24 3.67 12.24
C LEU A 25 -0.61 4.85 13.12
N LYS A 26 -1.37 5.78 12.59
CA LYS A 26 -2.03 6.88 13.29
C LYS A 26 -3.16 7.40 12.39
N ARG A 27 -3.94 8.37 12.88
CA ARG A 27 -5.04 8.97 12.12
C ARG A 27 -4.57 9.52 10.77
N GLY A 28 -5.14 9.01 9.69
CA GLY A 28 -4.79 9.38 8.32
C GLY A 28 -3.52 8.73 7.75
N VAL A 29 -2.84 7.87 8.52
CA VAL A 29 -1.62 7.19 8.09
C VAL A 29 -1.77 5.69 8.20
N LEU A 30 -1.68 5.01 7.06
CA LEU A 30 -1.87 3.57 6.92
C LEU A 30 -0.56 2.88 6.49
N LEU A 31 -0.40 1.64 6.90
CA LEU A 31 0.65 0.76 6.40
C LEU A 31 0.03 -0.49 5.79
N HIS A 32 0.32 -0.76 4.53
CA HIS A 32 0.02 -2.02 3.87
C HIS A 32 1.31 -2.80 3.63
N VAL A 33 1.40 -3.99 4.19
CA VAL A 33 2.45 -4.95 3.87
C VAL A 33 1.87 -5.92 2.85
N ARG A 34 2.44 -5.96 1.65
CA ARG A 34 1.88 -6.71 0.50
C ARG A 34 2.80 -7.84 0.07
N ARG A 35 2.20 -8.93 -0.39
CA ARG A 35 2.91 -10.10 -0.89
C ARG A 35 2.17 -10.75 -2.05
N GLY A 36 2.92 -11.27 -3.03
CA GLY A 36 2.38 -12.01 -4.17
C GLY A 36 1.80 -11.09 -5.24
N ILE A 37 0.68 -11.47 -5.82
CA ILE A 37 0.05 -10.76 -6.93
C ILE A 37 -1.03 -9.82 -6.41
N MET A 38 -0.87 -8.55 -6.69
CA MET A 38 -1.90 -7.53 -6.43
C MET A 38 -2.83 -7.44 -7.62
N SER A 39 -3.91 -8.20 -7.57
CA SER A 39 -4.95 -8.21 -8.60
C SER A 39 -6.04 -7.17 -8.32
N ALA A 40 -6.95 -6.98 -9.26
CA ALA A 40 -8.11 -6.10 -9.11
C ALA A 40 -8.98 -6.45 -7.89
N ALA A 41 -8.94 -7.71 -7.41
CA ALA A 41 -9.64 -8.13 -6.19
C ALA A 41 -9.21 -7.37 -4.93
N PHE A 42 -7.97 -6.84 -4.89
CA PHE A 42 -7.47 -6.05 -3.77
C PHE A 42 -7.84 -4.56 -3.85
N VAL A 43 -8.30 -4.09 -5.00
CA VAL A 43 -8.66 -2.66 -5.19
C VAL A 43 -9.72 -2.19 -4.19
N PRO A 44 -10.83 -2.90 -3.97
CA PRO A 44 -11.83 -2.49 -2.98
C PRO A 44 -11.26 -2.38 -1.56
N VAL A 45 -10.34 -3.25 -1.18
CA VAL A 45 -9.67 -3.24 0.13
C VAL A 45 -8.86 -1.95 0.29
N VAL A 46 -8.00 -1.64 -0.69
CA VAL A 46 -7.15 -0.45 -0.64
C VAL A 46 -7.99 0.83 -0.67
N LYS A 47 -8.98 0.90 -1.55
CA LYS A 47 -9.90 2.05 -1.63
C LYS A 47 -10.63 2.30 -0.31
N ALA A 48 -11.26 1.27 0.25
CA ALA A 48 -12.03 1.40 1.49
C ALA A 48 -11.17 1.90 2.65
N ASP A 49 -9.94 1.41 2.74
CA ASP A 49 -9.00 1.81 3.78
C ASP A 49 -8.57 3.27 3.62
N CYS A 50 -8.19 3.67 2.41
CA CYS A 50 -7.83 5.05 2.10
C CYS A 50 -9.01 6.03 2.26
N GLU A 51 -10.19 5.65 1.82
CA GLU A 51 -11.42 6.46 1.97
C GLU A 51 -11.77 6.66 3.44
N ARG A 52 -11.60 5.63 4.27
CA ARG A 52 -11.76 5.74 5.72
C ARG A 52 -10.76 6.75 6.31
N ALA A 53 -9.50 6.69 5.90
CA ALA A 53 -8.48 7.64 6.37
C ALA A 53 -8.80 9.09 5.95
N VAL A 54 -9.22 9.30 4.72
CA VAL A 54 -9.64 10.63 4.23
C VAL A 54 -10.85 11.14 5.01
N ARG A 55 -11.85 10.30 5.25
CA ARG A 55 -13.05 10.66 6.03
C ARG A 55 -12.69 11.04 7.46
N ASP A 56 -11.77 10.30 8.09
CA ASP A 56 -11.44 10.49 9.52
C ASP A 56 -10.44 11.63 9.74
N ALA A 57 -9.55 11.90 8.79
CA ALA A 57 -8.44 12.83 8.97
C ALA A 57 -8.34 13.93 7.89
N GLY A 58 -9.18 13.91 6.86
CA GLY A 58 -9.12 14.82 5.73
C GLY A 58 -7.97 14.51 4.75
N ARG A 59 -7.18 13.48 5.02
CA ARG A 59 -6.06 13.02 4.18
C ARG A 59 -5.79 11.55 4.37
N CYS A 60 -5.11 10.96 3.39
CA CYS A 60 -4.58 9.59 3.52
C CYS A 60 -3.10 9.60 3.11
N VAL A 61 -2.25 9.11 3.99
CA VAL A 61 -0.87 8.76 3.68
C VAL A 61 -0.76 7.24 3.73
N LEU A 62 -0.65 6.62 2.57
CA LEU A 62 -0.54 5.18 2.44
C LEU A 62 0.93 4.78 2.30
N MET A 63 1.44 4.13 3.33
CA MET A 63 2.74 3.47 3.31
C MET A 63 2.58 2.07 2.77
N VAL A 64 3.38 1.67 1.80
CA VAL A 64 3.33 0.32 1.24
C VAL A 64 4.70 -0.34 1.32
N ASP A 65 4.79 -1.45 2.06
CA ASP A 65 5.90 -2.39 1.94
C ASP A 65 5.59 -3.37 0.82
N GLY A 66 6.21 -3.16 -0.34
CA GLY A 66 6.00 -3.95 -1.54
C GLY A 66 7.17 -4.85 -1.92
N LEU A 67 8.12 -5.10 -1.00
CA LEU A 67 9.31 -5.92 -1.31
C LEU A 67 8.98 -7.35 -1.73
N GLU A 68 7.90 -7.92 -1.23
CA GLU A 68 7.46 -9.28 -1.56
C GLU A 68 6.34 -9.32 -2.62
N VAL A 69 6.00 -8.19 -3.21
CA VAL A 69 5.08 -8.14 -4.35
C VAL A 69 5.76 -8.68 -5.59
N LYS A 70 5.13 -9.67 -6.22
CA LYS A 70 5.61 -10.26 -7.48
C LYS A 70 5.18 -9.42 -8.67
N MET A 71 3.94 -8.95 -8.66
CA MET A 71 3.44 -8.04 -9.67
C MET A 71 2.14 -7.34 -9.22
N HIS A 72 1.88 -6.18 -9.83
CA HIS A 72 0.58 -5.53 -9.83
C HIS A 72 -0.05 -5.78 -11.20
N THR A 73 -1.26 -6.32 -11.25
CA THR A 73 -1.94 -6.52 -12.53
C THR A 73 -2.26 -5.16 -13.18
N THR A 74 -2.45 -5.18 -14.48
CA THR A 74 -2.82 -3.95 -15.23
C THR A 74 -4.10 -3.35 -14.67
N GLU A 75 -5.11 -4.17 -14.41
CA GLU A 75 -6.39 -3.73 -13.84
C GLU A 75 -6.21 -3.08 -12.47
N PHE A 76 -5.40 -3.68 -11.60
CA PHE A 76 -5.09 -3.07 -10.28
C PHE A 76 -4.47 -1.68 -10.45
N ARG A 77 -3.47 -1.55 -11.33
CA ARG A 77 -2.78 -0.28 -11.56
C ARG A 77 -3.70 0.79 -12.13
N GLU A 78 -4.50 0.43 -13.12
CA GLU A 78 -5.44 1.35 -13.77
C GLU A 78 -6.51 1.85 -12.81
N GLU A 79 -7.14 0.95 -12.05
CA GLU A 79 -8.17 1.31 -11.09
C GLU A 79 -7.62 2.15 -9.92
N MET A 80 -6.45 1.81 -9.40
CA MET A 80 -5.83 2.60 -8.33
C MET A 80 -5.36 3.97 -8.84
N THR A 81 -4.80 4.05 -10.04
CA THR A 81 -4.41 5.32 -10.66
C THR A 81 -5.63 6.24 -10.84
N ALA A 82 -6.75 5.70 -11.33
CA ALA A 82 -7.99 6.45 -11.47
C ALA A 82 -8.51 6.97 -10.12
N TRP A 83 -8.46 6.14 -9.09
CA TRP A 83 -8.89 6.54 -7.76
C TRP A 83 -7.99 7.67 -7.18
N PHE A 84 -6.67 7.54 -7.26
CA PHE A 84 -5.74 8.57 -6.79
C PHE A 84 -5.91 9.89 -7.54
N ARG A 85 -6.21 9.84 -8.84
CA ARG A 85 -6.49 11.04 -9.63
C ARG A 85 -7.68 11.82 -9.09
N GLU A 86 -8.71 11.13 -8.63
CA GLU A 86 -9.94 11.73 -8.08
C GLU A 86 -9.80 12.13 -6.61
N ASN A 87 -8.78 11.64 -5.90
CA ASN A 87 -8.60 11.84 -4.46
C ASN A 87 -7.27 12.53 -4.17
N GLU A 88 -7.22 13.83 -4.38
CA GLU A 88 -6.00 14.66 -4.31
C GLU A 88 -5.34 14.69 -2.93
N THR A 89 -6.09 14.41 -1.87
CA THR A 89 -5.57 14.38 -0.49
C THR A 89 -4.94 13.04 -0.11
N ALA A 90 -4.91 12.08 -1.03
CA ALA A 90 -4.28 10.79 -0.84
C ALA A 90 -2.92 10.74 -1.52
N VAL A 91 -1.91 10.27 -0.79
CA VAL A 91 -0.55 10.04 -1.30
C VAL A 91 -0.11 8.63 -0.92
N VAL A 92 0.73 8.02 -1.76
CA VAL A 92 1.31 6.70 -1.48
C VAL A 92 2.84 6.75 -1.54
N HIS A 93 3.47 6.09 -0.58
CA HIS A 93 4.91 5.88 -0.52
C HIS A 93 5.18 4.39 -0.53
N MET A 94 5.73 3.90 -1.61
CA MET A 94 5.89 2.47 -1.86
C MET A 94 7.36 2.06 -1.88
N LEU A 95 7.70 1.14 -0.99
CA LEU A 95 8.96 0.43 -1.03
C LEU A 95 8.84 -0.68 -2.07
N VAL A 96 9.71 -0.67 -3.08
CA VAL A 96 9.68 -1.61 -4.20
C VAL A 96 11.01 -2.34 -4.36
N ARG A 97 10.95 -3.55 -4.92
CA ARG A 97 12.12 -4.41 -5.08
C ARG A 97 13.00 -3.99 -6.25
N SER A 98 12.41 -3.48 -7.35
CA SER A 98 13.14 -3.31 -8.60
C SER A 98 12.91 -1.96 -9.26
N PRO A 99 13.92 -1.44 -10.00
CA PRO A 99 13.78 -0.25 -10.82
C PRO A 99 12.66 -0.35 -11.87
N MET A 100 12.36 -1.55 -12.35
CA MET A 100 11.28 -1.77 -13.33
C MET A 100 9.90 -1.45 -12.73
N VAL A 101 9.64 -1.87 -11.50
CA VAL A 101 8.41 -1.54 -10.77
C VAL A 101 8.36 -0.03 -10.49
N GLN A 102 9.48 0.57 -10.11
CA GLN A 102 9.60 2.02 -9.92
C GLN A 102 9.26 2.79 -11.20
N MET A 103 9.75 2.33 -12.34
CA MET A 103 9.47 2.95 -13.63
C MET A 103 7.97 2.89 -13.98
N ALA A 104 7.32 1.76 -13.75
CA ALA A 104 5.88 1.60 -13.99
C ALA A 104 5.04 2.57 -13.16
N LEU A 105 5.43 2.81 -11.89
CA LEU A 105 4.76 3.76 -11.00
C LEU A 105 5.05 5.21 -11.38
N ASN A 106 6.23 5.51 -11.91
CA ASN A 106 6.53 6.84 -12.45
C ASN A 106 5.64 7.18 -13.67
N VAL A 107 5.33 6.20 -14.50
CA VAL A 107 4.35 6.36 -15.59
C VAL A 107 2.96 6.68 -15.02
N ALA A 108 2.54 6.03 -13.96
CA ALA A 108 1.28 6.34 -13.28
C ALA A 108 1.25 7.79 -12.76
N ASN A 109 2.35 8.30 -12.22
CA ASN A 109 2.46 9.70 -11.80
C ASN A 109 2.29 10.68 -12.97
N LEU A 110 2.84 10.37 -14.13
CA LEU A 110 2.66 11.19 -15.33
C LEU A 110 1.17 11.23 -15.74
N VAL A 111 0.49 10.11 -15.68
CA VAL A 111 -0.95 10.02 -15.98
C VAL A 111 -1.77 10.83 -14.96
N MET A 112 -1.42 10.79 -13.68
CA MET A 112 -2.08 11.58 -12.63
C MET A 112 -1.76 13.08 -12.70
N GLY A 113 -0.70 13.47 -13.42
CA GLY A 113 -0.24 14.85 -13.48
C GLY A 113 0.35 15.37 -12.17
N SER A 114 0.74 14.47 -11.26
CA SER A 114 1.32 14.84 -9.95
C SER A 114 2.19 13.72 -9.38
N SER A 115 3.10 14.08 -8.47
CA SER A 115 4.00 13.14 -7.77
C SER A 115 3.38 12.60 -6.47
N ARG A 116 2.14 12.13 -6.52
CA ARG A 116 1.45 11.58 -5.34
C ARG A 116 1.75 10.11 -5.09
N ALA A 117 2.38 9.42 -6.03
CA ALA A 117 2.91 8.07 -5.85
C ALA A 117 4.43 8.12 -5.87
N MET A 118 5.06 7.97 -4.72
CA MET A 118 6.52 7.98 -4.57
C MET A 118 7.03 6.57 -4.30
N THR A 119 8.16 6.22 -4.91
CA THR A 119 8.76 4.90 -4.80
C THR A 119 10.17 4.96 -4.24
N TYR A 120 10.53 3.93 -3.49
CA TYR A 120 11.82 3.80 -2.82
C TYR A 120 12.38 2.40 -3.04
N LEU A 121 13.70 2.31 -3.24
CA LEU A 121 14.40 1.03 -3.46
C LEU A 121 15.04 0.49 -2.19
N THR A 122 15.16 1.31 -1.15
CA THR A 122 15.75 0.91 0.14
C THR A 122 14.80 1.18 1.30
N VAL A 123 14.85 0.32 2.31
CA VAL A 123 14.08 0.48 3.56
C VAL A 123 14.44 1.79 4.24
N SER A 124 15.70 2.15 4.27
CA SER A 124 16.20 3.36 4.93
C SER A 124 15.59 4.65 4.31
N GLU A 125 15.57 4.75 2.98
CA GLU A 125 14.98 5.89 2.29
C GLU A 125 13.45 5.95 2.51
N TRP A 126 12.78 4.81 2.47
CA TRP A 126 11.35 4.71 2.69
C TRP A 126 10.96 5.11 4.12
N GLU A 127 11.68 4.63 5.12
CA GLU A 127 11.48 5.01 6.52
C GLU A 127 11.78 6.50 6.75
N ALA A 128 12.85 7.03 6.17
CA ALA A 128 13.22 8.43 6.28
C ALA A 128 12.14 9.37 5.73
N ALA A 129 11.49 8.99 4.63
CA ALA A 129 10.41 9.76 4.02
C ALA A 129 9.20 9.92 4.97
N ARG A 130 9.07 9.07 5.98
CA ARG A 130 7.94 9.06 6.92
C ARG A 130 8.21 9.77 8.24
N ARG A 131 9.45 10.11 8.56
CA ARG A 131 9.78 10.73 9.85
C ARG A 131 9.03 12.03 10.13
N LYS A 132 8.66 12.77 9.10
CA LYS A 132 7.84 13.98 9.22
C LYS A 132 6.40 13.66 9.63
N GLU A 133 5.90 12.49 9.27
CA GLU A 133 4.52 12.05 9.53
C GLU A 133 4.43 11.29 10.84
N ILE A 134 5.46 10.50 11.18
CA ILE A 134 5.50 9.61 12.34
C ILE A 134 6.87 9.75 12.99
N ALA A 135 6.91 10.15 14.28
CA ALA A 135 8.16 10.36 15.02
C ALA A 135 9.04 9.09 15.08
N THR A 136 8.40 7.92 15.14
CA THR A 136 9.06 6.62 15.09
C THR A 136 8.35 5.75 14.07
N PHE A 137 9.05 5.38 13.02
CA PHE A 137 8.54 4.46 12.00
C PHE A 137 9.56 3.35 11.77
N ALA A 138 9.11 2.11 11.80
CA ALA A 138 9.93 0.94 11.46
C ALA A 138 9.15 0.02 10.54
N ARG A 139 9.87 -0.65 9.63
CA ARG A 139 9.28 -1.67 8.78
C ARG A 139 8.72 -2.80 9.64
N ARG A 140 7.48 -3.18 9.38
CA ARG A 140 6.84 -4.32 10.02
C ARG A 140 6.85 -5.50 9.05
N PRO A 141 7.42 -6.66 9.43
CA PRO A 141 7.38 -7.83 8.58
C PRO A 141 5.94 -8.34 8.43
N LEU A 142 5.64 -8.87 7.25
CA LEU A 142 4.38 -9.58 7.02
C LEU A 142 4.37 -10.86 7.86
N VAL A 143 3.41 -10.97 8.74
CA VAL A 143 3.19 -12.18 9.53
C VAL A 143 2.17 -13.05 8.81
N VAL A 144 2.63 -14.16 8.25
CA VAL A 144 1.77 -15.13 7.58
C VAL A 144 1.36 -16.20 8.62
N PRO A 145 0.06 -16.33 8.93
CA PRO A 145 -0.40 -17.41 9.78
C PRO A 145 -0.01 -18.78 9.23
N PRO A 146 0.39 -19.75 10.09
CA PRO A 146 0.89 -21.07 9.64
C PRO A 146 -0.10 -21.88 8.83
N ASP A 147 -1.40 -21.63 9.00
CA ASP A 147 -2.48 -22.29 8.30
C ASP A 147 -2.82 -21.69 6.94
N LEU A 148 -2.12 -20.61 6.54
CA LEU A 148 -2.30 -19.98 5.25
C LEU A 148 -1.16 -20.32 4.30
N THR A 149 -1.53 -20.91 3.16
CA THR A 149 -0.62 -21.12 2.02
C THR A 149 -1.01 -20.19 0.87
N LEU A 150 -0.01 -19.58 0.30
CA LEU A 150 -0.14 -18.76 -0.93
C LEU A 150 0.21 -19.60 -2.15
#